data_f32ac26d86c1d00984792ad38bd3a9ca
#
_entry.id   f32ac26d86c1d00984792ad38bd3a9ca
#
_cell.length_a   1.000
_cell.length_b   1.000
_cell.length_c   1.000
_cell.angle_alpha   90.00
_cell.angle_beta   90.00
_cell.angle_gamma   90.00
#
_symmetry.space_group_name_H-M   'P 1'
#
loop_
_entity.id
_entity.type
_entity.pdbx_description
1 polymer ?
#
loop_
_entity_poly.entity_id
_entity_poly.type
_entity_poly.pdbx_seq_one_letter_code
_entity_poly.pdbx_strand_id
1 'polypeptide(L)'
;DGIRWLLLDSLEEVNKVPGILGTAQLDWVARELDSAPATPAVIFVHHNVEPVDMGLKDTKALLEVLRPRRQLKCIFFGHTHEWRRFAVDGIHMVNLPAIGYAFKKGEPVGWVRGTPRAAGLTLELRSLDGAHPDHGKKIELEWRANGEGGKRVGRF
;
A
#
# COMPACT_ATOMS: atom_id res chain seq x y z
N ASP A 1 11.61 7.73 -13.67
CA ASP A 1 10.20 7.37 -13.91
C ASP A 1 9.18 8.27 -13.23
N GLY A 2 9.59 9.34 -12.52
CA GLY A 2 8.69 10.35 -11.96
C GLY A 2 7.86 9.92 -10.74
N ILE A 3 8.16 8.79 -10.10
CA ILE A 3 7.52 8.32 -8.87
C ILE A 3 8.58 8.13 -7.79
N ARG A 4 8.33 8.62 -6.58
CA ARG A 4 9.14 8.33 -5.40
C ARG A 4 8.66 7.05 -4.72
N TRP A 5 9.62 6.19 -4.40
CA TRP A 5 9.39 4.91 -3.73
C TRP A 5 9.94 4.99 -2.32
N LEU A 6 9.07 4.93 -1.32
CA LEU A 6 9.43 4.95 0.10
C LEU A 6 9.24 3.53 0.66
N LEU A 7 10.32 2.92 1.11
CA LEU A 7 10.31 1.60 1.73
C LEU A 7 10.45 1.79 3.24
N LEU A 8 9.45 1.33 3.99
CA LEU A 8 9.38 1.50 5.43
C LEU A 8 9.66 0.19 6.15
N ASP A 9 10.45 0.27 7.20
CA ASP A 9 10.65 -0.82 8.13
C ASP A 9 9.60 -0.77 9.23
N SER A 10 8.81 -1.81 9.35
CA SER A 10 7.78 -1.96 10.37
C SER A 10 8.09 -3.07 11.38
N LEU A 11 9.29 -3.62 11.35
CA LEU A 11 9.72 -4.66 12.26
C LEU A 11 10.22 -4.04 13.58
N GLU A 12 9.56 -4.32 14.69
CA GLU A 12 10.01 -3.93 16.03
C GLU A 12 11.01 -4.95 16.59
N GLU A 13 10.62 -6.21 16.59
CA GLU A 13 11.45 -7.35 16.98
C GLU A 13 11.18 -8.55 16.06
N VAL A 14 12.20 -9.36 15.82
CA VAL A 14 12.05 -10.60 15.03
C VAL A 14 11.01 -11.52 15.66
N ASN A 15 10.10 -12.04 14.84
CA ASN A 15 8.99 -12.91 15.24
C ASN A 15 7.96 -12.26 16.19
N LYS A 16 7.90 -10.94 16.22
CA LYS A 16 6.82 -10.22 16.92
C LYS A 16 5.89 -9.51 15.96
N VAL A 17 4.63 -9.57 16.28
CA VAL A 17 3.53 -8.81 15.69
C VAL A 17 2.71 -8.20 16.83
N PRO A 18 2.07 -7.06 16.65
CA PRO A 18 2.02 -6.19 15.46
C PRO A 18 3.29 -5.38 15.22
N GLY A 19 3.43 -4.82 14.01
CA GLY A 19 4.54 -3.93 13.66
C GLY A 19 4.39 -2.52 14.19
N ILE A 20 5.46 -1.73 14.10
CA ILE A 20 5.48 -0.30 14.43
C ILE A 20 6.47 0.44 13.52
N LEU A 21 6.18 1.67 13.14
CA LEU A 21 7.11 2.55 12.41
C LEU A 21 7.91 3.43 13.34
N GLY A 22 7.27 3.91 14.40
CA GLY A 22 7.85 4.83 15.36
C GLY A 22 7.95 6.28 14.85
N THR A 23 8.09 7.21 15.79
CA THR A 23 8.08 8.66 15.50
C THR A 23 9.18 9.08 14.53
N ALA A 24 10.39 8.55 14.68
CA ALA A 24 11.53 8.94 13.84
C ALA A 24 11.28 8.61 12.35
N GLN A 25 10.69 7.46 12.06
CA GLN A 25 10.38 7.08 10.68
C GLN A 25 9.15 7.84 10.14
N LEU A 26 8.14 8.10 10.97
CA LEU A 26 7.01 8.94 10.60
C LEU A 26 7.45 10.36 10.24
N ASP A 27 8.34 10.95 11.02
CA ASP A 27 8.94 12.27 10.75
C ASP A 27 9.77 12.26 9.47
N TRP A 28 10.51 11.18 9.23
CA TRP A 28 11.26 11.00 7.98
C TRP A 28 10.31 10.94 6.78
N VAL A 29 9.24 10.15 6.84
CA VAL A 29 8.22 10.09 5.78
C VAL A 29 7.63 11.48 5.50
N ALA A 30 7.32 12.24 6.55
CA ALA A 30 6.81 13.60 6.41
C ALA A 30 7.79 14.48 5.63
N ARG A 31 9.06 14.52 6.04
CA ARG A 31 10.11 15.33 5.38
C ARG A 31 10.34 14.88 3.93
N GLU A 32 10.38 13.58 3.69
CA GLU A 32 10.56 13.06 2.33
C GLU A 32 9.42 13.47 1.40
N LEU A 33 8.18 13.37 1.84
CA LEU A 33 7.05 13.81 1.05
C LEU A 33 7.07 15.34 0.85
N ASP A 34 7.34 16.13 1.89
CA ASP A 34 7.36 17.58 1.81
C ASP A 34 8.49 18.13 0.92
N SER A 35 9.60 17.38 0.78
CA SER A 35 10.73 17.78 -0.08
C SER A 35 10.41 17.75 -1.59
N ALA A 36 9.35 17.03 -2.01
CA ALA A 36 8.96 16.94 -3.41
C ALA A 36 7.42 16.87 -3.56
N PRO A 37 6.71 17.95 -3.25
CA PRO A 37 5.24 17.96 -3.18
C PRO A 37 4.54 17.74 -4.52
N ALA A 38 5.23 17.98 -5.63
CA ALA A 38 4.69 17.75 -6.98
C ALA A 38 4.92 16.31 -7.49
N THR A 39 5.85 15.55 -6.88
CA THR A 39 6.22 14.23 -7.36
C THR A 39 5.33 13.16 -6.72
N PRO A 40 4.59 12.35 -7.51
CA PRO A 40 3.84 11.22 -6.98
C PRO A 40 4.72 10.31 -6.13
N ALA A 41 4.20 9.85 -5.00
CA ALA A 41 4.90 8.93 -4.11
C ALA A 41 4.06 7.68 -3.84
N VAL A 42 4.73 6.57 -3.63
CA VAL A 42 4.17 5.32 -3.16
C VAL A 42 4.98 4.79 -1.97
N ILE A 43 4.32 4.13 -1.05
CA ILE A 43 4.92 3.52 0.13
C ILE A 43 4.84 2.00 0.02
N PHE A 44 5.91 1.32 0.46
CA PHE A 44 5.92 -0.11 0.74
C PHE A 44 6.20 -0.33 2.21
N VAL A 45 5.40 -1.15 2.85
CA VAL A 45 5.57 -1.54 4.25
C VAL A 45 5.09 -2.99 4.43
N HIS A 46 5.71 -3.76 5.33
CA HIS A 46 5.32 -5.16 5.46
C HIS A 46 3.97 -5.33 6.17
N HIS A 47 3.80 -4.76 7.36
CA HIS A 47 2.56 -4.91 8.12
C HIS A 47 1.42 -4.13 7.51
N ASN A 48 0.21 -4.69 7.60
CA ASN A 48 -0.98 -4.04 7.06
C ASN A 48 -1.31 -2.74 7.81
N VAL A 49 -1.78 -1.78 7.03
CA VAL A 49 -2.11 -0.42 7.48
C VAL A 49 -3.59 -0.26 7.86
N GLU A 50 -4.17 -1.31 8.42
CA GLU A 50 -5.53 -1.32 8.97
C GLU A 50 -5.47 -1.43 10.48
N PRO A 51 -6.43 -0.86 11.21
CA PRO A 51 -6.50 -0.98 12.66
C PRO A 51 -7.00 -2.38 13.06
N VAL A 52 -6.16 -3.37 12.85
CA VAL A 52 -6.40 -4.77 13.23
C VAL A 52 -5.23 -5.26 14.09
N ASP A 53 -5.45 -6.28 14.88
CA ASP A 53 -4.50 -6.75 15.92
C ASP A 53 -3.11 -7.11 15.37
N MET A 54 -3.03 -7.54 14.12
CA MET A 54 -1.80 -7.94 13.45
C MET A 54 -1.19 -6.85 12.56
N GLY A 55 -1.78 -5.66 12.53
CA GLY A 55 -1.32 -4.54 11.70
C GLY A 55 -0.26 -3.67 12.35
N LEU A 56 -0.12 -2.45 11.84
CA LEU A 56 0.72 -1.42 12.46
C LEU A 56 0.05 -0.84 13.70
N LYS A 57 0.75 -0.82 14.84
CA LYS A 57 0.31 -0.17 16.09
C LYS A 57 0.02 1.31 15.89
N ASP A 58 0.81 1.96 15.05
CA ASP A 58 0.79 3.40 14.79
C ASP A 58 0.15 3.79 13.44
N THR A 59 -0.73 2.92 12.92
CA THR A 59 -1.53 3.19 11.70
C THR A 59 -2.21 4.56 11.74
N LYS A 60 -2.79 4.95 12.88
CA LYS A 60 -3.48 6.25 13.01
C LYS A 60 -2.50 7.40 12.81
N ALA A 61 -1.34 7.37 13.47
CA ALA A 61 -0.31 8.38 13.33
C ALA A 61 0.23 8.44 11.90
N LEU A 62 0.47 7.28 11.27
CA LEU A 62 0.86 7.22 9.86
C LEU A 62 -0.19 7.92 8.97
N LEU A 63 -1.46 7.61 9.12
CA LEU A 63 -2.53 8.21 8.31
C LEU A 63 -2.65 9.73 8.55
N GLU A 64 -2.43 10.21 9.78
CA GLU A 64 -2.39 11.64 10.10
C GLU A 64 -1.24 12.35 9.36
N VAL A 65 -0.07 11.73 9.29
CA VAL A 65 1.06 12.23 8.48
C VAL A 65 0.71 12.26 6.98
N LEU A 66 0.02 11.24 6.47
CA LEU A 66 -0.18 11.04 5.02
C LEU A 66 -1.36 11.82 4.44
N ARG A 67 -2.42 12.07 5.22
CA ARG A 67 -3.65 12.73 4.74
C ARG A 67 -3.42 14.07 4.06
N PRO A 68 -2.64 15.02 4.62
CA PRO A 68 -2.42 16.32 4.00
C PRO A 68 -1.50 16.25 2.77
N ARG A 69 -0.72 15.18 2.62
CA ARG A 69 0.31 15.02 1.58
C ARG A 69 -0.25 14.36 0.34
N ARG A 70 -0.88 15.17 -0.53
CA ARG A 70 -1.65 14.70 -1.70
C ARG A 70 -0.80 14.01 -2.76
N GLN A 71 0.52 14.21 -2.76
CA GLN A 71 1.46 13.51 -3.61
C GLN A 71 1.59 12.02 -3.26
N LEU A 72 1.26 11.58 -2.04
CA LEU A 72 1.15 10.16 -1.74
C LEU A 72 -0.07 9.58 -2.44
N LYS A 73 0.10 8.53 -3.22
CA LYS A 73 -0.91 7.95 -4.09
C LYS A 73 -1.33 6.54 -3.70
N CYS A 74 -0.37 5.75 -3.21
CA CYS A 74 -0.60 4.33 -2.92
C CYS A 74 0.27 3.86 -1.77
N ILE A 75 -0.24 2.92 -0.98
CA ILE A 75 0.51 2.12 -0.02
C ILE A 75 0.35 0.65 -0.38
N PHE A 76 1.48 -0.02 -0.61
CA PHE A 76 1.57 -1.46 -0.77
C PHE A 76 1.99 -2.09 0.55
N PHE A 77 1.28 -3.12 0.96
CA PHE A 77 1.58 -3.86 2.19
C PHE A 77 1.26 -5.35 2.02
N GLY A 78 1.64 -6.16 2.98
CA GLY A 78 1.46 -7.62 2.94
C GLY A 78 0.97 -8.15 4.28
N HIS A 79 1.69 -9.13 4.84
CA HIS A 79 1.51 -9.76 6.14
C HIS A 79 0.28 -10.68 6.26
N THR A 80 -0.89 -10.28 5.78
CA THR A 80 -2.12 -11.06 5.87
C THR A 80 -2.25 -12.14 4.80
N HIS A 81 -1.33 -12.19 3.82
CA HIS A 81 -1.33 -13.11 2.68
C HIS A 81 -2.64 -13.06 1.85
N GLU A 82 -3.25 -11.88 1.74
CA GLU A 82 -4.48 -11.64 0.99
C GLU A 82 -4.21 -10.76 -0.23
N TRP A 83 -4.93 -11.00 -1.32
CA TRP A 83 -4.97 -10.09 -2.45
C TRP A 83 -6.17 -9.17 -2.31
N ARG A 84 -5.95 -7.93 -1.85
CA ARG A 84 -7.05 -7.01 -1.57
C ARG A 84 -6.68 -5.56 -1.87
N ARG A 85 -7.67 -4.79 -2.29
CA ARG A 85 -7.52 -3.37 -2.60
C ARG A 85 -8.69 -2.57 -2.05
N PHE A 86 -8.39 -1.39 -1.53
CA PHE A 86 -9.37 -0.42 -1.06
C PHE A 86 -8.75 0.98 -1.11
N ALA A 87 -9.45 2.02 -0.65
CA ALA A 87 -8.91 3.36 -0.55
C ALA A 87 -9.27 4.00 0.80
N VAL A 88 -8.34 4.77 1.35
CA VAL A 88 -8.53 5.61 2.53
C VAL A 88 -8.13 7.03 2.16
N ASP A 89 -9.04 7.98 2.29
CA ASP A 89 -8.81 9.40 1.95
C ASP A 89 -8.25 9.60 0.51
N GLY A 90 -8.65 8.71 -0.42
CA GLY A 90 -8.18 8.69 -1.80
C GLY A 90 -6.77 8.12 -2.00
N ILE A 91 -6.11 7.64 -0.95
CA ILE A 91 -4.88 6.86 -1.03
C ILE A 91 -5.26 5.41 -1.35
N HIS A 92 -4.72 4.84 -2.41
CA HIS A 92 -4.90 3.43 -2.70
C HIS A 92 -4.17 2.56 -1.68
N MET A 93 -4.86 1.60 -1.12
CA MET A 93 -4.35 0.59 -0.20
C MET A 93 -4.34 -0.74 -0.92
N VAL A 94 -3.17 -1.31 -1.12
CA VAL A 94 -2.99 -2.56 -1.87
C VAL A 94 -2.31 -3.60 -0.99
N ASN A 95 -3.08 -4.58 -0.54
CA ASN A 95 -2.53 -5.76 0.12
C ASN A 95 -2.02 -6.73 -0.94
N LEU A 96 -0.73 -7.04 -0.90
CA LEU A 96 -0.06 -7.91 -1.86
C LEU A 96 -0.20 -9.38 -1.45
N PRO A 97 -0.33 -10.30 -2.42
CA PRO A 97 -0.35 -11.72 -2.13
C PRO A 97 0.99 -12.19 -1.59
N ALA A 98 0.99 -13.29 -0.86
CA ALA A 98 2.23 -13.96 -0.46
C ALA A 98 2.87 -14.71 -1.63
N ILE A 99 4.19 -14.86 -1.61
CA ILE A 99 4.92 -15.67 -2.59
C ILE A 99 5.00 -17.14 -2.17
N GLY A 100 5.03 -17.42 -0.86
CA GLY A 100 5.27 -18.77 -0.35
C GLY A 100 3.99 -19.59 -0.13
N TYR A 101 3.00 -19.04 0.56
CA TYR A 101 1.75 -19.73 0.88
C TYR A 101 0.65 -18.74 1.28
N ALA A 102 -0.60 -19.14 1.14
CA ALA A 102 -1.77 -18.40 1.60
C ALA A 102 -2.31 -18.98 2.91
N PHE A 103 -2.82 -18.12 3.81
CA PHE A 103 -3.50 -18.58 5.04
C PHE A 103 -4.92 -19.06 4.78
N LYS A 104 -5.58 -18.51 3.77
CA LYS A 104 -6.97 -18.81 3.44
C LYS A 104 -7.06 -19.50 2.08
N LYS A 105 -7.93 -20.49 1.98
CA LYS A 105 -8.25 -21.14 0.70
C LYS A 105 -8.85 -20.11 -0.27
N GLY A 106 -8.33 -20.09 -1.49
CA GLY A 106 -8.78 -19.19 -2.55
C GLY A 106 -7.97 -17.89 -2.67
N GLU A 107 -7.15 -17.55 -1.70
CA GLU A 107 -6.19 -16.46 -1.86
C GLU A 107 -5.05 -16.86 -2.79
N PRO A 108 -4.58 -15.96 -3.67
CA PRO A 108 -3.51 -16.29 -4.60
C PRO A 108 -2.15 -16.37 -3.89
N VAL A 109 -1.32 -17.29 -4.34
CA VAL A 109 0.12 -17.28 -4.09
C VAL A 109 0.79 -16.75 -5.35
N GLY A 110 1.60 -15.69 -5.23
CA GLY A 110 2.18 -15.06 -6.41
C GLY A 110 2.72 -13.66 -6.16
N TRP A 111 2.75 -12.87 -7.21
CA TRP A 111 3.28 -11.51 -7.19
C TRP A 111 2.46 -10.57 -8.09
N VAL A 112 2.72 -9.28 -7.99
CA VAL A 112 2.00 -8.25 -8.76
C VAL A 112 2.99 -7.47 -9.61
N ARG A 113 2.72 -7.40 -10.91
CA ARG A 113 3.40 -6.47 -11.80
C ARG A 113 2.76 -5.11 -11.67
N GLY A 114 3.55 -4.09 -11.29
CA GLY A 114 3.17 -2.69 -11.33
C GLY A 114 3.76 -2.01 -12.57
N THR A 115 2.95 -1.33 -13.36
CA THR A 115 3.41 -0.53 -14.52
C THR A 115 2.99 0.91 -14.31
N PRO A 116 3.94 1.86 -14.13
CA PRO A 116 3.62 3.27 -14.01
C PRO A 116 2.94 3.82 -15.27
N ARG A 117 1.97 4.73 -15.06
CA ARG A 117 1.31 5.54 -16.09
C ARG A 117 1.40 7.02 -15.70
N ALA A 118 1.15 7.92 -16.63
CA ALA A 118 1.20 9.37 -16.37
C ALA A 118 0.32 9.80 -15.19
N ALA A 119 -0.86 9.20 -15.03
CA ALA A 119 -1.83 9.53 -13.99
C ALA A 119 -2.15 8.37 -13.04
N GLY A 120 -1.31 7.33 -12.97
CA GLY A 120 -1.65 6.17 -12.18
C GLY A 120 -0.66 5.02 -12.22
N LEU A 121 -1.14 3.85 -11.81
CA LEU A 121 -0.47 2.56 -11.91
C LEU A 121 -1.42 1.54 -12.54
N THR A 122 -0.90 0.69 -13.43
CA THR A 122 -1.57 -0.56 -13.80
C THR A 122 -0.99 -1.69 -12.99
N LEU A 123 -1.83 -2.43 -12.27
CA LEU A 123 -1.45 -3.63 -11.53
C LEU A 123 -1.92 -4.87 -12.28
N GLU A 124 -1.11 -5.92 -12.25
CA GLU A 124 -1.45 -7.21 -12.86
C GLU A 124 -1.01 -8.34 -11.92
N LEU A 125 -1.98 -9.08 -11.37
CA LEU A 125 -1.71 -10.24 -10.52
C LEU A 125 -1.12 -11.38 -11.36
N ARG A 126 -0.06 -12.00 -10.85
CA ARG A 126 0.57 -13.21 -11.38
C ARG A 126 0.56 -14.30 -10.31
N SER A 127 -0.53 -15.07 -10.24
CA SER A 127 -0.57 -16.26 -9.37
C SER A 127 0.31 -17.36 -9.95
N LEU A 128 0.99 -18.10 -9.07
CA LEU A 128 1.96 -19.13 -9.49
C LEU A 128 1.30 -20.28 -10.23
N ASP A 129 0.09 -20.66 -9.81
CA ASP A 129 -0.70 -21.72 -10.44
C ASP A 129 -1.51 -21.26 -11.67
N GLY A 130 -1.59 -19.95 -11.89
CA GLY A 130 -2.40 -19.37 -12.96
C GLY A 130 -3.92 -19.53 -12.78
N ALA A 131 -4.38 -20.12 -11.67
CA ALA A 131 -5.79 -20.49 -11.48
C ALA A 131 -6.64 -19.41 -10.81
N HIS A 132 -6.01 -18.43 -10.14
CA HIS A 132 -6.78 -17.38 -9.48
C HIS A 132 -7.60 -16.54 -10.48
N PRO A 133 -8.89 -16.22 -10.19
CA PRO A 133 -9.75 -15.48 -11.11
C PRO A 133 -9.18 -14.13 -11.59
N ASP A 134 -8.33 -13.49 -10.80
CA ASP A 134 -7.68 -12.23 -11.17
C ASP A 134 -6.32 -12.40 -11.85
N HIS A 135 -5.85 -13.63 -12.08
CA HIS A 135 -4.59 -13.86 -12.78
C HIS A 135 -4.60 -13.18 -14.16
N GLY A 136 -3.59 -12.37 -14.43
CA GLY A 136 -3.42 -11.65 -15.69
C GLY A 136 -4.38 -10.47 -15.91
N LYS A 137 -5.36 -10.24 -15.03
CA LYS A 137 -6.22 -9.07 -15.15
C LYS A 137 -5.46 -7.80 -14.85
N LYS A 138 -5.66 -6.79 -15.70
CA LYS A 138 -5.12 -5.45 -15.50
C LYS A 138 -6.10 -4.64 -14.66
N ILE A 139 -5.57 -4.00 -13.63
CA ILE A 139 -6.30 -3.17 -12.69
C ILE A 139 -5.66 -1.79 -12.71
N GLU A 140 -6.43 -0.78 -13.00
CA GLU A 140 -5.94 0.57 -13.10
C GLU A 140 -6.21 1.33 -11.79
N LEU A 141 -5.15 1.87 -11.20
CA LEU A 141 -5.21 2.78 -10.08
C LEU A 141 -4.98 4.19 -10.60
N GLU A 142 -6.02 5.01 -10.58
CA GLU A 142 -5.89 6.42 -10.92
C GLU A 142 -5.43 7.23 -9.71
N TRP A 143 -4.47 8.14 -9.90
CA TRP A 143 -3.98 9.00 -8.82
C TRP A 143 -5.05 9.97 -8.33
N ARG A 144 -5.21 10.09 -7.03
CA ARG A 144 -5.99 11.19 -6.46
C ARG A 144 -5.41 12.54 -6.90
N ALA A 145 -6.26 13.50 -7.22
CA ALA A 145 -5.84 14.84 -7.58
C ALA A 145 -5.09 15.53 -6.43
N ASN A 146 -4.17 16.42 -6.76
CA ASN A 146 -3.41 17.18 -5.76
C ASN A 146 -4.24 18.30 -5.09
N GLY A 147 -5.52 18.49 -5.41
CA GLY A 147 -6.28 19.68 -5.06
C GLY A 147 -7.69 19.54 -4.48
N GLU A 148 -8.26 18.35 -4.27
CA GLU A 148 -9.61 18.25 -3.70
C GLU A 148 -9.79 17.06 -2.75
N GLY A 149 -10.63 17.28 -1.70
CA GLY A 149 -10.98 16.25 -0.73
C GLY A 149 -11.74 15.09 -1.39
N GLY A 150 -11.10 13.92 -1.42
CA GLY A 150 -11.64 12.73 -2.05
C GLY A 150 -12.93 12.24 -1.38
N LYS A 151 -13.96 12.02 -2.19
CA LYS A 151 -15.13 11.23 -1.78
C LYS A 151 -14.67 9.81 -1.44
N ARG A 152 -15.17 9.24 -0.35
CA ARG A 152 -14.97 7.83 -0.01
C ARG A 152 -15.47 6.97 -1.18
N VAL A 153 -14.57 6.26 -1.82
CA VAL A 153 -14.93 5.19 -2.76
C VAL A 153 -15.14 3.93 -1.92
N GLY A 154 -16.34 3.37 -2.02
CA GLY A 154 -16.75 2.20 -1.25
C GLY A 154 -15.86 0.97 -1.51
N ARG A 155 -16.00 -0.02 -0.62
CA ARG A 155 -15.42 -1.36 -0.79
C ARG A 155 -15.99 -2.00 -2.07
N PHE A 156 -15.13 -2.54 -2.88
CA PHE A 156 -15.47 -3.46 -3.97
C PHE A 156 -15.12 -4.88 -3.59
#